data_adf43217f779474ff424b6fc49b9eac6
#
_entry.id   adf43217f779474ff424b6fc49b9eac6
#
_cell.length_a   1.000
_cell.length_b   1.000
_cell.length_c   1.000
_cell.angle_alpha   90.00
_cell.angle_beta   90.00
_cell.angle_gamma   90.00
#
_symmetry.space_group_name_H-M   'P 1'
#
loop_
_entity.id
_entity.type
_entity.pdbx_description
1 polymer ?
#
loop_
_entity_poly.entity_id
_entity_poly.type
_entity_poly.pdbx_seq_one_letter_code
_entity_poly.pdbx_strand_id
1 'polypeptide(L)'
;MGRAIGAIEGLPVLDLGRRVADELGTSPDLALVAVPEADYRRVEARVACQVLDHAVAQGAVVALGSGCLGDPRIGLRLEELRLVHDRSYQIVALACATRVLATRNGLDAPRSVALGTVHHQFVQMLHERQARCQDLADVVIDTTSTTPDEAGKKVM
;
A
#
# COMPACT_ATOMS: atom_id res chain seq x y z
N MET A 1 8.40 -5.95 -2.88
CA MET A 1 8.82 -5.56 -1.53
C MET A 1 8.27 -6.50 -0.45
N GLY A 2 6.96 -6.59 -0.21
CA GLY A 2 6.42 -7.46 0.86
C GLY A 2 6.93 -8.89 0.79
N ARG A 3 7.02 -9.50 -0.40
CA ARG A 3 7.57 -10.84 -0.59
C ARG A 3 9.07 -10.93 -0.24
N ALA A 4 9.84 -9.87 -0.54
CA ALA A 4 11.26 -9.83 -0.21
C ALA A 4 11.45 -9.79 1.32
N ILE A 5 10.68 -8.96 2.03
CA ILE A 5 10.69 -8.90 3.49
C ILE A 5 10.25 -10.25 4.08
N GLY A 6 9.13 -10.81 3.60
CA GLY A 6 8.65 -12.11 4.09
C GLY A 6 9.66 -13.25 3.91
N ALA A 7 10.40 -13.24 2.79
CA ALA A 7 11.47 -14.23 2.56
C ALA A 7 12.68 -14.04 3.50
N ILE A 8 13.04 -12.80 3.82
CA ILE A 8 14.14 -12.48 4.73
C ILE A 8 13.77 -12.85 6.18
N GLU A 9 12.57 -12.50 6.62
CA GLU A 9 12.09 -12.69 7.99
C GLU A 9 11.49 -14.09 8.24
N GLY A 10 11.31 -14.90 7.18
CA GLY A 10 10.63 -16.20 7.30
C GLY A 10 9.14 -16.07 7.65
N LEU A 11 8.51 -14.95 7.31
CA LEU A 11 7.11 -14.65 7.62
C LEU A 11 6.19 -14.82 6.41
N PRO A 12 4.94 -15.26 6.62
CA PRO A 12 3.94 -15.26 5.56
C PRO A 12 3.63 -13.83 5.11
N VAL A 13 3.27 -13.68 3.83
CA VAL A 13 2.91 -12.38 3.25
C VAL A 13 1.42 -12.33 2.95
N LEU A 14 0.75 -11.35 3.52
CA LEU A 14 -0.67 -11.06 3.28
C LEU A 14 -0.76 -9.83 2.38
N ASP A 15 -1.17 -10.04 1.13
CA ASP A 15 -1.38 -8.98 0.13
C ASP A 15 -2.84 -8.56 0.15
N LEU A 16 -3.12 -7.32 0.59
CA LEU A 16 -4.48 -6.80 0.71
C LEU A 16 -5.21 -6.81 -0.63
N GLY A 17 -4.55 -6.37 -1.71
CA GLY A 17 -5.17 -6.32 -3.03
C GLY A 17 -5.62 -7.70 -3.52
N ARG A 18 -4.79 -8.72 -3.28
CA ARG A 18 -5.15 -10.11 -3.61
C ARG A 18 -6.31 -10.61 -2.75
N ARG A 19 -6.31 -10.35 -1.45
CA ARG A 19 -7.39 -10.74 -0.54
C ARG A 19 -8.73 -10.10 -0.91
N VAL A 20 -8.70 -8.81 -1.30
CA VAL A 20 -9.89 -8.11 -1.79
C VAL A 20 -10.40 -8.72 -3.09
N ALA A 21 -9.51 -9.03 -4.02
CA ALA A 21 -9.88 -9.67 -5.28
C ALA A 21 -10.51 -11.06 -5.06
N ASP A 22 -9.93 -11.87 -4.18
CA ASP A 22 -10.48 -13.18 -3.79
C ASP A 22 -11.90 -13.04 -3.19
N GLU A 23 -12.10 -12.05 -2.32
CA GLU A 23 -13.41 -11.75 -1.70
C GLU A 23 -14.47 -11.29 -2.74
N LEU A 24 -14.04 -10.56 -3.76
CA LEU A 24 -14.88 -10.09 -4.86
C LEU A 24 -15.07 -11.15 -5.96
N GLY A 25 -14.42 -12.31 -5.86
CA GLY A 25 -14.49 -13.38 -6.86
C GLY A 25 -13.87 -12.98 -8.21
N THR A 26 -12.83 -12.14 -8.20
CA THR A 26 -12.17 -11.62 -9.42
C THR A 26 -10.65 -11.73 -9.32
N SER A 27 -9.95 -11.37 -10.40
CA SER A 27 -8.49 -11.23 -10.36
C SER A 27 -8.06 -9.89 -9.80
N PRO A 28 -6.86 -9.76 -9.21
CA PRO A 28 -6.35 -8.50 -8.68
C PRO A 28 -6.32 -7.37 -9.71
N ASP A 29 -6.03 -7.67 -10.98
CA ASP A 29 -5.95 -6.69 -12.06
C ASP A 29 -7.31 -6.10 -12.44
N LEU A 30 -8.40 -6.82 -12.17
CA LEU A 30 -9.76 -6.42 -12.50
C LEU A 30 -10.56 -5.94 -11.28
N ALA A 31 -10.06 -6.13 -10.06
CA ALA A 31 -10.80 -5.89 -8.84
C ALA A 31 -11.37 -4.46 -8.73
N LEU A 32 -10.60 -3.44 -9.14
CA LEU A 32 -11.03 -2.03 -9.11
C LEU A 32 -12.11 -1.68 -10.14
N VAL A 33 -12.28 -2.48 -11.17
CA VAL A 33 -13.27 -2.25 -12.23
C VAL A 33 -14.42 -3.26 -12.23
N ALA A 34 -14.29 -4.32 -11.42
CA ALA A 34 -15.30 -5.38 -11.31
C ALA A 34 -16.58 -4.93 -10.57
N VAL A 35 -16.44 -3.95 -9.67
CA VAL A 35 -17.53 -3.40 -8.86
C VAL A 35 -17.41 -1.88 -8.78
N PRO A 36 -18.47 -1.14 -8.39
CA PRO A 36 -18.38 0.29 -8.11
C PRO A 36 -17.29 0.59 -7.07
N GLU A 37 -16.58 1.71 -7.23
CA GLU A 37 -15.46 2.06 -6.36
C GLU A 37 -15.84 2.08 -4.86
N ALA A 38 -17.02 2.59 -4.53
CA ALA A 38 -17.51 2.61 -3.15
C ALA A 38 -17.65 1.20 -2.54
N ASP A 39 -18.06 0.22 -3.35
CA ASP A 39 -18.17 -1.18 -2.92
C ASP A 39 -16.78 -1.80 -2.74
N TYR A 40 -15.87 -1.55 -3.68
CA TYR A 40 -14.48 -1.95 -3.55
C TYR A 40 -13.86 -1.42 -2.26
N ARG A 41 -13.98 -0.10 -1.99
CA ARG A 41 -13.42 0.54 -0.79
C ARG A 41 -14.00 0.00 0.50
N ARG A 42 -15.28 -0.34 0.51
CA ARG A 42 -15.94 -0.96 1.68
C ARG A 42 -15.38 -2.35 1.97
N VAL A 43 -15.21 -3.17 0.93
CA VAL A 43 -14.61 -4.50 1.05
C VAL A 43 -13.14 -4.38 1.46
N GLU A 44 -12.38 -3.50 0.82
CA GLU A 44 -10.97 -3.24 1.11
C GLU A 44 -10.75 -2.87 2.59
N ALA A 45 -11.55 -1.95 3.13
CA ALA A 45 -11.43 -1.53 4.52
C ALA A 45 -11.73 -2.67 5.50
N ARG A 46 -12.76 -3.48 5.23
CA ARG A 46 -13.10 -4.66 6.04
C ARG A 46 -11.97 -5.70 6.01
N VAL A 47 -11.49 -6.04 4.83
CA VAL A 47 -10.42 -7.03 4.65
C VAL A 47 -9.11 -6.52 5.23
N ALA A 48 -8.81 -5.21 5.12
CA ALA A 48 -7.62 -4.61 5.73
C ALA A 48 -7.60 -4.80 7.25
N CYS A 49 -8.70 -4.53 7.94
CA CYS A 49 -8.79 -4.79 9.39
C CYS A 49 -8.54 -6.28 9.70
N GLN A 50 -9.15 -7.19 8.96
CA GLN A 50 -8.98 -8.63 9.17
C GLN A 50 -7.52 -9.09 8.98
N VAL A 51 -6.83 -8.61 7.94
CA VAL A 51 -5.43 -9.00 7.70
C VAL A 51 -4.48 -8.38 8.73
N LEU A 52 -4.76 -7.17 9.21
CA LEU A 52 -3.99 -6.55 10.29
C LEU A 52 -4.15 -7.32 11.61
N ASP A 53 -5.38 -7.66 11.99
CA ASP A 53 -5.65 -8.44 13.20
C ASP A 53 -5.01 -9.85 13.13
N HIS A 54 -5.08 -10.49 11.96
CA HIS A 54 -4.41 -11.77 11.73
C HIS A 54 -2.89 -11.65 11.87
N ALA A 55 -2.30 -10.61 11.27
CA ALA A 55 -0.85 -10.39 11.35
C ALA A 55 -0.36 -10.14 12.78
N VAL A 56 -1.14 -9.40 13.58
CA VAL A 56 -0.84 -9.18 15.00
C VAL A 56 -0.88 -10.49 15.79
N ALA A 57 -1.86 -11.36 15.50
CA ALA A 57 -2.04 -12.61 16.24
C ALA A 57 -1.04 -13.71 15.85
N GLN A 58 -0.62 -13.79 14.60
CA GLN A 58 0.15 -14.92 14.04
C GLN A 58 1.55 -14.53 13.53
N GLY A 59 1.85 -13.25 13.41
CA GLY A 59 3.03 -12.76 12.72
C GLY A 59 2.90 -12.90 11.20
N ALA A 60 2.97 -11.78 10.49
CA ALA A 60 2.96 -11.75 9.03
C ALA A 60 3.47 -10.41 8.50
N VAL A 61 3.93 -10.39 7.26
CA VAL A 61 4.14 -9.16 6.50
C VAL A 61 2.84 -8.81 5.79
N VAL A 62 2.27 -7.64 6.09
CA VAL A 62 1.06 -7.14 5.42
C VAL A 62 1.44 -6.11 4.37
N ALA A 63 1.09 -6.39 3.10
CA ALA A 63 1.24 -5.43 2.01
C ALA A 63 -0.09 -4.67 1.83
N LEU A 64 -0.12 -3.43 2.34
CA LEU A 64 -1.24 -2.51 2.18
C LEU A 64 -1.08 -1.67 0.90
N GLY A 65 -2.16 -1.42 0.19
CA GLY A 65 -2.19 -0.41 -0.86
C GLY A 65 -2.44 0.98 -0.25
N SER A 66 -1.77 2.00 -0.76
CA SER A 66 -1.93 3.38 -0.26
C SER A 66 -3.38 3.91 -0.33
N GLY A 67 -4.20 3.35 -1.22
CA GLY A 67 -5.61 3.72 -1.37
C GLY A 67 -6.48 3.33 -0.17
N CYS A 68 -6.13 2.28 0.57
CA CYS A 68 -6.90 1.85 1.74
C CYS A 68 -6.86 2.87 2.89
N LEU A 69 -5.83 3.72 2.94
CA LEU A 69 -5.70 4.79 3.92
C LEU A 69 -6.72 5.92 3.75
N GLY A 70 -7.52 5.90 2.67
CA GLY A 70 -8.70 6.76 2.52
C GLY A 70 -9.80 6.46 3.53
N ASP A 71 -9.86 5.24 4.07
CA ASP A 71 -10.76 4.88 5.16
C ASP A 71 -10.11 5.22 6.51
N PRO A 72 -10.73 6.09 7.34
CA PRO A 72 -10.14 6.52 8.61
C PRO A 72 -9.93 5.38 9.61
N ARG A 73 -10.70 4.29 9.53
CA ARG A 73 -10.55 3.12 10.41
C ARG A 73 -9.19 2.46 10.26
N ILE A 74 -8.64 2.44 9.04
CA ILE A 74 -7.33 1.85 8.78
C ILE A 74 -6.22 2.71 9.40
N GLY A 75 -6.30 4.03 9.21
CA GLY A 75 -5.36 4.97 9.85
C GLY A 75 -5.36 4.84 11.36
N LEU A 76 -6.53 4.86 11.99
CA LEU A 76 -6.68 4.68 13.44
C LEU A 76 -6.09 3.34 13.91
N ARG A 77 -6.35 2.25 13.18
CA ARG A 77 -5.80 0.92 13.52
C ARG A 77 -4.28 0.90 13.47
N LEU A 78 -3.68 1.53 12.47
CA LEU A 78 -2.23 1.63 12.37
C LEU A 78 -1.63 2.50 13.48
N GLU A 79 -2.30 3.60 13.85
CA GLU A 79 -1.88 4.44 14.99
C GLU A 79 -1.95 3.68 16.31
N GLU A 80 -3.03 2.92 16.55
CA GLU A 80 -3.14 2.04 17.72
C GLU A 80 -1.98 1.04 17.79
N LEU A 81 -1.64 0.42 16.67
CA LEU A 81 -0.52 -0.51 16.57
C LEU A 81 0.82 0.17 16.90
N ARG A 82 1.04 1.40 16.47
CA ARG A 82 2.25 2.18 16.82
C ARG A 82 2.38 2.48 18.30
N LEU A 83 1.27 2.62 19.00
CA LEU A 83 1.25 2.95 20.44
C LEU A 83 1.51 1.74 21.34
N VAL A 84 1.45 0.53 20.81
CA VAL A 84 1.77 -0.68 21.59
C VAL A 84 3.28 -0.73 21.86
N HIS A 85 3.65 -0.76 23.13
CA HIS A 85 5.02 -0.57 23.58
C HIS A 85 5.96 -1.76 23.37
N ASP A 86 5.44 -2.94 23.03
CA ASP A 86 6.27 -4.15 22.86
C ASP A 86 7.03 -4.20 21.52
N ARG A 87 6.70 -3.28 20.59
CA ARG A 87 7.33 -3.15 19.28
C ARG A 87 7.49 -4.47 18.50
N SER A 88 6.53 -5.36 18.66
CA SER A 88 6.51 -6.61 17.91
C SER A 88 6.18 -6.43 16.43
N TYR A 89 5.90 -5.21 15.97
CA TYR A 89 5.63 -4.86 14.57
C TYR A 89 6.15 -3.47 14.21
N GLN A 90 6.38 -3.28 12.93
CA GLN A 90 6.88 -2.05 12.33
C GLN A 90 6.05 -1.66 11.12
N ILE A 91 5.69 -0.38 11.03
CA ILE A 91 4.98 0.19 9.89
C ILE A 91 6.01 0.83 8.96
N VAL A 92 6.10 0.32 7.75
CA VAL A 92 7.06 0.77 6.74
C VAL A 92 6.32 1.46 5.59
N ALA A 93 6.61 2.72 5.34
CA ALA A 93 6.16 3.42 4.14
C ALA A 93 7.20 3.31 3.02
N LEU A 94 6.70 3.07 1.80
CA LEU A 94 7.51 3.08 0.59
C LEU A 94 7.32 4.41 -0.13
N ALA A 95 8.38 5.20 -0.23
CA ALA A 95 8.41 6.43 -1.00
C ALA A 95 9.05 6.18 -2.37
N CYS A 96 8.64 6.97 -3.35
CA CYS A 96 9.25 6.95 -4.67
C CYS A 96 9.06 8.32 -5.32
N ALA A 97 10.05 8.80 -6.06
CA ALA A 97 9.93 10.04 -6.81
C ALA A 97 8.74 9.99 -7.77
N THR A 98 7.91 11.02 -7.78
CA THR A 98 6.67 11.10 -8.57
C THR A 98 6.89 10.83 -10.06
N ARG A 99 8.01 11.33 -10.62
CA ARG A 99 8.37 11.08 -12.01
C ARG A 99 8.57 9.58 -12.29
N VAL A 100 9.25 8.86 -11.39
CA VAL A 100 9.50 7.42 -11.52
C VAL A 100 8.19 6.64 -11.39
N LEU A 101 7.30 7.06 -10.48
CA LEU A 101 5.95 6.46 -10.36
C LEU A 101 5.13 6.69 -11.63
N ALA A 102 5.18 7.89 -12.21
CA ALA A 102 4.50 8.19 -13.47
C ALA A 102 4.98 7.27 -14.61
N THR A 103 6.30 7.11 -14.75
CA THR A 103 6.89 6.19 -15.74
C THR A 103 6.46 4.75 -15.51
N ARG A 104 6.53 4.24 -14.27
CA ARG A 104 6.12 2.88 -13.91
C ARG A 104 4.65 2.61 -14.22
N ASN A 105 3.80 3.65 -14.21
CA ASN A 105 2.38 3.56 -14.53
C ASN A 105 2.04 3.96 -15.98
N GLY A 106 3.03 4.12 -16.85
CA GLY A 106 2.84 4.46 -18.26
C GLY A 106 2.27 5.87 -18.50
N LEU A 107 2.46 6.80 -17.54
CA LEU A 107 1.92 8.15 -17.57
C LEU A 107 2.92 9.21 -18.07
N ASP A 108 4.06 8.82 -18.61
CA ASP A 108 5.12 9.67 -19.11
C ASP A 108 5.13 9.88 -20.65
N ALA A 109 4.18 9.22 -21.36
CA ALA A 109 4.06 9.35 -22.81
C ALA A 109 3.63 10.76 -23.25
N PRO A 110 3.99 11.24 -24.48
CA PRO A 110 3.53 12.53 -25.04
C PRO A 110 2.00 12.61 -25.03
N ARG A 111 1.44 13.77 -24.63
CA ARG A 111 0.05 13.86 -24.22
C ARG A 111 -0.74 14.93 -24.94
N SER A 112 -2.03 14.65 -25.18
CA SER A 112 -3.03 15.67 -25.51
C SER A 112 -3.36 16.52 -24.26
N VAL A 113 -3.93 17.73 -24.50
CA VAL A 113 -4.32 18.64 -23.42
C VAL A 113 -5.31 18.00 -22.43
N ALA A 114 -6.19 17.12 -22.91
CA ALA A 114 -7.15 16.40 -22.04
C ALA A 114 -6.45 15.47 -21.01
N LEU A 115 -5.32 14.87 -21.38
CA LEU A 115 -4.53 14.04 -20.47
C LEU A 115 -3.74 14.86 -19.44
N GLY A 116 -3.50 16.14 -19.68
CA GLY A 116 -2.83 17.05 -18.74
C GLY A 116 -3.58 17.19 -17.42
N THR A 117 -4.90 17.29 -17.46
CA THR A 117 -5.75 17.37 -16.26
C THR A 117 -5.71 16.06 -15.46
N VAL A 118 -5.81 14.91 -16.14
CA VAL A 118 -5.72 13.58 -15.51
C VAL A 118 -4.36 13.38 -14.85
N HIS A 119 -3.29 13.83 -15.50
CA HIS A 119 -1.95 13.76 -14.93
C HIS A 119 -1.81 14.62 -13.66
N HIS A 120 -2.35 15.84 -13.67
CA HIS A 120 -2.31 16.72 -12.50
C HIS A 120 -3.04 16.10 -11.31
N GLN A 121 -4.25 15.57 -11.52
CA GLN A 121 -5.01 14.86 -10.50
C GLN A 121 -4.27 13.64 -9.97
N PHE A 122 -3.63 12.88 -10.85
CA PHE A 122 -2.82 11.72 -10.44
C PHE A 122 -1.63 12.13 -9.57
N VAL A 123 -0.89 13.18 -9.95
CA VAL A 123 0.24 13.69 -9.17
C VAL A 123 -0.21 14.19 -7.80
N GLN A 124 -1.30 14.94 -7.74
CA GLN A 124 -1.88 15.41 -6.47
C GLN A 124 -2.27 14.23 -5.57
N MET A 125 -2.98 13.25 -6.11
CA MET A 125 -3.35 12.04 -5.38
C MET A 125 -2.12 11.30 -4.84
N LEU A 126 -1.05 11.20 -5.61
CA LEU A 126 0.21 10.56 -5.17
C LEU A 126 0.84 11.31 -3.99
N HIS A 127 0.88 12.64 -4.06
CA HIS A 127 1.45 13.46 -2.98
C HIS A 127 0.65 13.30 -1.69
N GLU A 128 -0.68 13.36 -1.76
CA GLU A 128 -1.57 13.19 -0.60
C GLU A 128 -1.40 11.81 0.04
N ARG A 129 -1.38 10.76 -0.78
CA ARG A 129 -1.18 9.38 -0.31
C ARG A 129 0.19 9.17 0.30
N GLN A 130 1.24 9.73 -0.34
CA GLN A 130 2.61 9.61 0.15
C GLN A 130 2.77 10.30 1.50
N ALA A 131 2.26 11.53 1.65
CA ALA A 131 2.28 12.25 2.92
C ALA A 131 1.60 11.44 4.03
N ARG A 132 0.40 10.90 3.78
CA ARG A 132 -0.32 10.09 4.75
C ARG A 132 0.40 8.79 5.11
N CYS A 133 1.03 8.12 4.15
CA CYS A 133 1.85 6.94 4.42
C CYS A 133 3.04 7.28 5.32
N GLN A 134 3.69 8.43 5.08
CA GLN A 134 4.84 8.87 5.86
C GLN A 134 4.45 9.22 7.30
N ASP A 135 3.30 9.87 7.49
CA ASP A 135 2.80 10.24 8.83
C ASP A 135 2.51 9.01 9.70
N LEU A 136 2.06 7.91 9.10
CA LEU A 136 1.72 6.67 9.79
C LEU A 136 2.91 5.72 9.98
N ALA A 137 4.02 5.93 9.28
CA ALA A 137 5.14 5.00 9.25
C ALA A 137 6.12 5.23 10.40
N ASP A 138 6.71 4.13 10.86
CA ASP A 138 7.89 4.14 11.74
C ASP A 138 9.17 4.34 10.92
N VAL A 139 9.18 3.81 9.69
CA VAL A 139 10.30 3.89 8.75
C VAL A 139 9.80 4.23 7.35
N VAL A 140 10.50 5.13 6.68
CA VAL A 140 10.25 5.47 5.26
C VAL A 140 11.42 4.99 4.42
N ILE A 141 11.14 4.21 3.38
CA ILE A 141 12.16 3.68 2.46
C ILE A 141 11.94 4.28 1.08
N ASP A 142 12.93 5.00 0.58
CA ASP A 142 12.94 5.48 -0.80
C ASP A 142 13.27 4.31 -1.75
N THR A 143 12.32 4.04 -2.64
CA THR A 143 12.40 2.98 -3.66
C THR A 143 12.66 3.52 -5.06
N THR A 144 13.01 4.80 -5.19
CA THR A 144 13.22 5.47 -6.48
C THR A 144 14.25 4.73 -7.35
N SER A 145 15.34 4.29 -6.76
CA SER A 145 16.48 3.66 -7.45
C SER A 145 16.87 2.29 -6.86
N THR A 146 16.06 1.72 -5.98
CA THR A 146 16.34 0.43 -5.34
C THR A 146 15.49 -0.70 -5.90
N THR A 147 16.05 -1.90 -5.93
CA THR A 147 15.29 -3.12 -6.19
C THR A 147 14.43 -3.51 -4.96
N PRO A 148 13.40 -4.34 -5.13
CA PRO A 148 12.61 -4.84 -4.00
C PRO A 148 13.46 -5.54 -2.93
N ASP A 149 14.49 -6.28 -3.32
CA ASP A 149 15.37 -7.02 -2.39
C ASP A 149 16.30 -6.09 -1.62
N GLU A 150 16.89 -5.10 -2.31
CA GLU A 150 17.70 -4.06 -1.64
C GLU A 150 16.90 -3.25 -0.66
N ALA A 151 15.68 -2.88 -1.05
CA ALA A 151 14.78 -2.14 -0.19
C ALA A 151 14.29 -3.00 1.00
N GLY A 152 14.07 -4.31 0.80
CA GLY A 152 13.75 -5.26 1.88
C GLY A 152 14.82 -5.31 2.96
N LYS A 153 16.10 -5.31 2.56
CA LYS A 153 17.24 -5.30 3.50
C LYS A 153 17.36 -4.01 4.32
N LYS A 154 16.77 -2.91 3.87
CA LYS A 154 16.77 -1.63 4.61
C LYS A 154 15.71 -1.56 5.71
N VAL A 155 14.76 -2.50 5.73
CA VAL A 155 13.72 -2.57 6.77
C VAL A 155 14.28 -3.13 8.08
N MET A 156 15.31 -3.93 7.97
CA MET A 156 16.02 -4.53 9.11
C MET A 156 17.01 -3.53 9.72
#